data_0c18864522d5ba262521582c71d63bfd
#
_entry.id   0c18864522d5ba262521582c71d63bfd
#
_cell.length_a   1.000
_cell.length_b   1.000
_cell.length_c   1.000
_cell.angle_alpha   90.00
_cell.angle_beta   90.00
_cell.angle_gamma   90.00
#
_symmetry.space_group_name_H-M   'P 1'
#
loop_
_entity.id
_entity.type
_entity.pdbx_description
1 polymer ?
#
loop_
_entity_poly.entity_id
_entity_poly.type
_entity_poly.pdbx_seq_one_letter_code
_entity_poly.pdbx_strand_id
1 'polypeptide(L)'
;MPPSPVNYRQHTQQQSAQFEPLRAAKSVRLCCLGIALALLLADAALSQVINLSALEAGVKQGDVKAMLRLAQGYEIGEGVEKNFPKSNFLYCSAAQLGDVQAQFKLGWIYANGRALTRDVEVAAGLFARAAAQGHEESAQLRNYMQTELKIRINPKVPPCEEPEAPLALQMSRELPAGANSLPAQTR
;
A
#
# COMPACT_ATOMS: atom_id res chain seq x y z
N MET A 1 6.59 -68.85 -60.01
CA MET A 1 7.72 -68.08 -59.50
C MET A 1 7.14 -66.94 -58.67
N PRO A 2 7.40 -66.88 -57.38
CA PRO A 2 6.93 -65.78 -56.59
C PRO A 2 7.85 -64.55 -56.77
N PRO A 3 7.33 -63.32 -56.75
CA PRO A 3 8.14 -62.12 -56.89
C PRO A 3 9.01 -61.86 -55.64
N SER A 4 10.20 -61.40 -55.90
CA SER A 4 11.26 -61.17 -54.91
C SER A 4 10.91 -60.10 -53.85
N PRO A 5 11.40 -60.23 -52.60
CA PRO A 5 10.99 -59.46 -51.44
C PRO A 5 11.66 -58.06 -51.32
N VAL A 6 12.21 -57.48 -52.37
CA VAL A 6 13.05 -56.27 -52.30
C VAL A 6 12.25 -54.93 -52.35
N ASN A 7 10.98 -54.98 -52.72
CA ASN A 7 10.22 -53.77 -53.01
C ASN A 7 9.35 -53.26 -51.82
N TYR A 8 9.30 -54.00 -50.73
CA TYR A 8 8.44 -53.59 -49.60
C TYR A 8 9.14 -52.65 -48.58
N ARG A 9 10.47 -52.67 -48.56
CA ARG A 9 11.24 -51.85 -47.58
C ARG A 9 11.48 -50.40 -48.04
N GLN A 10 11.37 -50.09 -49.30
CA GLN A 10 11.61 -48.71 -49.77
C GLN A 10 10.37 -47.83 -49.72
N HIS A 11 9.16 -48.38 -49.78
CA HIS A 11 7.93 -47.66 -49.72
C HIS A 11 7.56 -47.15 -48.25
N THR A 12 8.04 -47.87 -47.26
CA THR A 12 7.76 -47.48 -45.85
C THR A 12 8.72 -46.43 -45.31
N GLN A 13 9.91 -46.27 -45.89
CA GLN A 13 10.84 -45.23 -45.48
C GLN A 13 10.55 -43.84 -46.11
N GLN A 14 9.86 -43.79 -47.25
CA GLN A 14 9.52 -42.50 -47.85
C GLN A 14 8.25 -41.86 -47.28
N GLN A 15 7.38 -42.62 -46.60
CA GLN A 15 6.18 -42.06 -45.97
C GLN A 15 6.41 -41.51 -44.58
N SER A 16 7.48 -41.89 -43.87
CA SER A 16 7.79 -41.40 -42.54
C SER A 16 8.56 -40.06 -42.52
N ALA A 17 9.12 -39.65 -43.70
CA ALA A 17 9.94 -38.43 -43.77
C ALA A 17 9.16 -37.17 -44.09
N GLN A 18 7.85 -37.24 -44.38
CA GLN A 18 7.07 -36.05 -44.79
C GLN A 18 6.14 -35.46 -43.73
N PHE A 19 6.08 -36.05 -42.52
CA PHE A 19 5.06 -35.63 -41.55
C PHE A 19 5.58 -34.90 -40.28
N GLU A 20 6.89 -34.66 -40.14
CA GLU A 20 7.44 -34.18 -38.86
C GLU A 20 7.73 -32.65 -38.71
N PRO A 21 7.95 -31.82 -39.75
CA PRO A 21 8.36 -30.44 -39.48
C PRO A 21 7.21 -29.49 -39.13
N LEU A 22 5.95 -29.82 -39.48
CA LEU A 22 4.81 -28.90 -39.31
C LEU A 22 4.17 -28.94 -37.89
N ARG A 23 4.30 -30.08 -37.19
CA ARG A 23 3.78 -30.20 -35.81
C ARG A 23 4.73 -29.59 -34.78
N ALA A 24 6.04 -29.72 -34.95
CA ALA A 24 7.04 -29.13 -34.07
C ALA A 24 7.03 -27.58 -34.12
N ALA A 25 6.87 -27.01 -35.33
CA ALA A 25 6.82 -25.55 -35.49
C ALA A 25 5.59 -24.91 -34.86
N LYS A 26 4.45 -25.58 -34.84
CA LYS A 26 3.22 -25.08 -34.18
C LYS A 26 3.33 -25.15 -32.65
N SER A 27 3.90 -26.23 -32.12
CA SER A 27 4.12 -26.37 -30.66
C SER A 27 5.10 -25.34 -30.10
N VAL A 28 6.19 -25.07 -30.81
CA VAL A 28 7.18 -24.05 -30.38
C VAL A 28 6.58 -22.66 -30.44
N ARG A 29 5.78 -22.33 -31.45
CA ARG A 29 5.12 -21.03 -31.53
C ARG A 29 4.06 -20.80 -30.42
N LEU A 30 3.30 -21.86 -30.10
CA LEU A 30 2.35 -21.77 -28.95
C LEU A 30 3.08 -21.66 -27.60
N CYS A 31 4.19 -22.36 -27.43
CA CYS A 31 5.01 -22.29 -26.23
C CYS A 31 5.64 -20.86 -26.06
N CYS A 32 6.18 -20.30 -27.14
CA CYS A 32 6.73 -18.95 -27.12
C CYS A 32 5.66 -17.86 -26.85
N LEU A 33 4.46 -18.02 -27.41
CA LEU A 33 3.33 -17.12 -27.13
C LEU A 33 2.85 -17.24 -25.68
N GLY A 34 2.81 -18.44 -25.12
CA GLY A 34 2.47 -18.67 -23.71
C GLY A 34 3.51 -18.07 -22.76
N ILE A 35 4.80 -18.20 -23.06
CA ILE A 35 5.88 -17.61 -22.26
C ILE A 35 5.87 -16.07 -22.36
N ALA A 36 5.67 -15.53 -23.57
CA ALA A 36 5.56 -14.08 -23.75
C ALA A 36 4.36 -13.48 -23.00
N LEU A 37 3.21 -14.17 -23.04
CA LEU A 37 2.02 -13.74 -22.28
C LEU A 37 2.23 -13.87 -20.78
N ALA A 38 2.90 -14.92 -20.31
CA ALA A 38 3.24 -15.09 -18.89
C ALA A 38 4.22 -14.02 -18.40
N LEU A 39 5.20 -13.64 -19.24
CA LEU A 39 6.13 -12.54 -18.91
C LEU A 39 5.42 -11.19 -18.88
N LEU A 40 4.51 -10.90 -19.80
CA LEU A 40 3.70 -9.68 -19.78
C LEU A 40 2.76 -9.60 -18.57
N LEU A 41 2.21 -10.73 -18.14
CA LEU A 41 1.39 -10.78 -16.91
C LEU A 41 2.24 -10.69 -15.64
N ALA A 42 3.47 -11.18 -15.65
CA ALA A 42 4.40 -11.03 -14.54
C ALA A 42 4.85 -9.57 -14.35
N ASP A 43 5.10 -8.83 -15.44
CA ASP A 43 5.43 -7.40 -15.36
C ASP A 43 4.27 -6.57 -14.81
N ALA A 44 3.03 -6.91 -15.16
CA ALA A 44 1.84 -6.25 -14.62
C ALA A 44 1.66 -6.53 -13.11
N ALA A 45 2.02 -7.71 -12.65
CA ALA A 45 1.98 -8.06 -11.22
C ALA A 45 3.13 -7.40 -10.42
N LEU A 46 4.31 -7.25 -11.02
CA LEU A 46 5.44 -6.55 -10.38
C LEU A 46 5.20 -5.04 -10.24
N SER A 47 4.46 -4.43 -11.16
CA SER A 47 4.18 -2.98 -11.12
C SER A 47 3.16 -2.59 -10.04
N GLN A 48 2.46 -3.56 -9.44
CA GLN A 48 1.53 -3.32 -8.31
C GLN A 48 2.19 -3.44 -6.93
N VAL A 49 3.46 -3.86 -6.86
CA VAL A 49 4.19 -3.80 -5.60
C VAL A 49 4.35 -2.34 -5.22
N ILE A 50 3.66 -1.92 -4.18
CA ILE A 50 3.83 -0.58 -3.59
C ILE A 50 5.33 -0.40 -3.36
N ASN A 51 5.93 0.54 -4.06
CA ASN A 51 7.34 0.88 -3.81
C ASN A 51 7.42 1.62 -2.47
N LEU A 52 7.46 0.85 -1.39
CA LEU A 52 7.44 1.34 -0.02
C LEU A 52 8.54 2.39 0.22
N SER A 53 9.74 2.15 -0.30
CA SER A 53 10.86 3.08 -0.12
C SER A 53 10.61 4.43 -0.81
N ALA A 54 9.97 4.43 -1.97
CA ALA A 54 9.59 5.67 -2.65
C ALA A 54 8.48 6.42 -1.90
N LEU A 55 7.49 5.70 -1.34
CA LEU A 55 6.44 6.32 -0.53
C LEU A 55 7.01 6.89 0.77
N GLU A 56 7.89 6.18 1.46
CA GLU A 56 8.56 6.68 2.67
C GLU A 56 9.43 7.90 2.38
N ALA A 57 10.13 7.94 1.23
CA ALA A 57 10.87 9.11 0.80
C ALA A 57 9.94 10.29 0.52
N GLY A 58 8.80 10.07 -0.13
CA GLY A 58 7.77 11.09 -0.36
C GLY A 58 7.20 11.63 0.94
N VAL A 59 6.89 10.77 1.90
CA VAL A 59 6.42 11.18 3.24
C VAL A 59 7.42 12.09 3.94
N LYS A 60 8.72 11.77 3.89
CA LYS A 60 9.80 12.60 4.46
C LYS A 60 9.90 13.97 3.79
N GLN A 61 9.51 14.07 2.52
CA GLN A 61 9.47 15.33 1.75
C GLN A 61 8.16 16.11 1.94
N GLY A 62 7.20 15.58 2.70
CA GLY A 62 5.90 16.20 2.93
C GLY A 62 4.90 15.98 1.79
N ASP A 63 5.12 14.98 0.91
CA ASP A 63 4.18 14.66 -0.15
C ASP A 63 2.91 14.03 0.42
N VAL A 64 1.84 14.80 0.35
CA VAL A 64 0.51 14.41 0.84
C VAL A 64 -0.03 13.15 0.14
N LYS A 65 0.24 13.00 -1.15
CA LYS A 65 -0.21 11.80 -1.90
C LYS A 65 0.51 10.54 -1.42
N ALA A 66 1.81 10.65 -1.14
CA ALA A 66 2.58 9.56 -0.55
C ALA A 66 2.07 9.22 0.85
N MET A 67 1.76 10.23 1.68
CA MET A 67 1.18 10.02 3.02
C MET A 67 -0.15 9.27 2.94
N LEU A 68 -1.08 9.69 2.08
CA LEU A 68 -2.38 9.04 1.90
C LEU A 68 -2.24 7.59 1.44
N ARG A 69 -1.37 7.35 0.45
CA ARG A 69 -1.17 6.01 -0.09
C ARG A 69 -0.55 5.06 0.94
N LEU A 70 0.44 5.54 1.69
CA LEU A 70 1.07 4.75 2.75
C LEU A 70 0.12 4.53 3.93
N ALA A 71 -0.68 5.55 4.29
CA ALA A 71 -1.71 5.43 5.32
C ALA A 71 -2.73 4.35 4.96
N GLN A 72 -3.21 4.34 3.72
CA GLN A 72 -4.12 3.31 3.22
C GLN A 72 -3.45 1.93 3.24
N GLY A 73 -2.20 1.82 2.81
CA GLY A 73 -1.43 0.58 2.89
C GLY A 73 -1.40 0.01 4.31
N TYR A 74 -1.09 0.83 5.31
CA TYR A 74 -1.12 0.42 6.73
C TYR A 74 -2.53 0.14 7.26
N GLU A 75 -3.57 0.78 6.72
CA GLU A 75 -4.96 0.55 7.13
C GLU A 75 -5.45 -0.84 6.72
N ILE A 76 -5.18 -1.25 5.49
CA ILE A 76 -5.69 -2.51 4.92
C ILE A 76 -4.66 -3.64 4.95
N GLY A 77 -3.36 -3.33 5.07
CA GLY A 77 -2.27 -4.29 5.00
C GLY A 77 -1.80 -4.56 3.56
N GLU A 78 -1.91 -3.59 2.66
CA GLU A 78 -1.48 -3.72 1.27
C GLU A 78 -0.02 -3.30 1.12
N GLY A 79 0.85 -4.26 0.80
CA GLY A 79 2.29 -4.04 0.61
C GLY A 79 3.07 -3.76 1.88
N VAL A 80 2.39 -3.62 3.02
CA VAL A 80 2.95 -3.43 4.36
C VAL A 80 2.12 -4.18 5.39
N GLU A 81 2.71 -4.52 6.53
CA GLU A 81 1.95 -5.08 7.64
C GLU A 81 0.92 -4.06 8.17
N LYS A 82 -0.29 -4.54 8.43
CA LYS A 82 -1.39 -3.70 8.93
C LYS A 82 -1.03 -3.04 10.25
N ASN A 83 -1.12 -1.71 10.28
CA ASN A 83 -0.75 -0.91 11.46
C ASN A 83 -1.60 0.36 11.55
N PHE A 84 -2.69 0.30 12.31
CA PHE A 84 -3.59 1.43 12.49
C PHE A 84 -2.94 2.68 13.11
N PRO A 85 -2.08 2.59 14.14
CA PRO A 85 -1.38 3.75 14.67
C PRO A 85 -0.57 4.51 13.61
N LYS A 86 0.20 3.80 12.78
CA LYS A 86 0.96 4.42 11.68
C LYS A 86 0.04 5.03 10.61
N SER A 87 -1.04 4.33 10.27
CA SER A 87 -2.05 4.85 9.34
C SER A 87 -2.66 6.15 9.86
N ASN A 88 -3.08 6.17 11.14
CA ASN A 88 -3.68 7.34 11.77
C ASN A 88 -2.73 8.55 11.81
N PHE A 89 -1.45 8.31 12.12
CA PHE A 89 -0.42 9.34 12.12
C PHE A 89 -0.27 9.99 10.74
N LEU A 90 -0.20 9.18 9.68
CA LEU A 90 -0.07 9.66 8.31
C LEU A 90 -1.33 10.42 7.84
N TYR A 91 -2.54 9.91 8.15
CA TYR A 91 -3.77 10.66 7.87
C TYR A 91 -3.82 11.98 8.65
N CYS A 92 -3.39 11.98 9.91
CA CYS A 92 -3.33 13.19 10.72
C CYS A 92 -2.37 14.22 10.10
N SER A 93 -1.16 13.80 9.72
CA SER A 93 -0.16 14.68 9.09
C SER A 93 -0.68 15.29 7.79
N ALA A 94 -1.30 14.48 6.92
CA ALA A 94 -1.90 14.96 5.69
C ALA A 94 -3.10 15.90 5.95
N ALA A 95 -3.92 15.64 6.97
CA ALA A 95 -5.05 16.49 7.36
C ALA A 95 -4.60 17.86 7.89
N GLN A 96 -3.47 17.91 8.61
CA GLN A 96 -2.85 19.16 9.06
C GLN A 96 -2.32 19.99 7.89
N LEU A 97 -1.83 19.35 6.84
CA LEU A 97 -1.44 19.99 5.57
C LEU A 97 -2.66 20.45 4.74
N GLY A 98 -3.87 20.20 5.22
CA GLY A 98 -5.10 20.69 4.61
C GLY A 98 -5.76 19.72 3.62
N ASP A 99 -5.24 18.50 3.45
CA ASP A 99 -5.81 17.56 2.51
C ASP A 99 -7.23 17.13 2.90
N VAL A 100 -8.14 17.24 1.94
CA VAL A 100 -9.58 17.01 2.11
C VAL A 100 -9.88 15.55 2.44
N GLN A 101 -9.23 14.63 1.72
CA GLN A 101 -9.44 13.19 1.90
C GLN A 101 -8.89 12.73 3.25
N ALA A 102 -7.74 13.24 3.65
CA ALA A 102 -7.17 12.97 4.97
C ALA A 102 -8.07 13.50 6.10
N GLN A 103 -8.60 14.73 5.97
CA GLN A 103 -9.54 15.29 6.95
C GLN A 103 -10.80 14.42 7.08
N PHE A 104 -11.36 13.97 5.97
CA PHE A 104 -12.50 13.06 5.97
C PHE A 104 -12.18 11.71 6.62
N LYS A 105 -11.07 11.08 6.23
CA LYS A 105 -10.64 9.79 6.79
C LYS A 105 -10.35 9.89 8.29
N LEU A 106 -9.63 10.92 8.71
CA LEU A 106 -9.34 11.15 10.12
C LEU A 106 -10.62 11.42 10.92
N GLY A 107 -11.59 12.13 10.35
CA GLY A 107 -12.91 12.32 10.94
C GLY A 107 -13.60 10.99 11.24
N TRP A 108 -13.59 10.05 10.30
CA TRP A 108 -14.10 8.70 10.51
C TRP A 108 -13.33 7.91 11.57
N ILE A 109 -12.01 8.08 11.66
CA ILE A 109 -11.18 7.43 12.68
C ILE A 109 -11.58 7.90 14.07
N TYR A 110 -11.76 9.21 14.29
CA TYR A 110 -12.22 9.79 15.57
C TYR A 110 -13.67 9.43 15.90
N ALA A 111 -14.56 9.45 14.90
CA ALA A 111 -15.95 9.07 15.10
C ALA A 111 -16.13 7.63 15.59
N ASN A 112 -15.28 6.71 15.11
CA ASN A 112 -15.33 5.28 15.44
C ASN A 112 -14.37 4.87 16.57
N GLY A 113 -13.41 5.70 16.94
CA GLY A 113 -12.38 5.36 17.94
C GLY A 113 -11.41 4.28 17.46
N ARG A 114 -11.04 4.28 16.15
CA ARG A 114 -10.13 3.27 15.59
C ARG A 114 -8.68 3.56 15.96
N ALA A 115 -8.15 2.84 16.96
CA ALA A 115 -6.81 3.01 17.52
C ALA A 115 -6.48 4.44 18.01
N LEU A 116 -7.53 5.24 18.25
CA LEU A 116 -7.52 6.53 18.94
C LEU A 116 -8.71 6.59 19.89
N THR A 117 -8.65 7.44 20.88
CA THR A 117 -9.82 7.72 21.72
C THR A 117 -10.93 8.32 20.86
N ARG A 118 -12.13 7.76 20.96
CA ARG A 118 -13.30 8.25 20.24
C ARG A 118 -13.61 9.68 20.67
N ASP A 119 -13.64 10.60 19.70
CA ASP A 119 -13.98 11.99 19.91
C ASP A 119 -14.85 12.51 18.75
N VAL A 120 -16.14 12.58 19.01
CA VAL A 120 -17.13 12.99 18.00
C VAL A 120 -17.12 14.49 17.73
N GLU A 121 -16.63 15.32 18.67
CA GLU A 121 -16.50 16.76 18.47
C GLU A 121 -15.34 17.08 17.53
N VAL A 122 -14.21 16.38 17.70
CA VAL A 122 -13.07 16.44 16.78
C VAL A 122 -13.46 15.90 15.41
N ALA A 123 -14.20 14.78 15.33
CA ALA A 123 -14.69 14.25 14.08
C ALA A 123 -15.58 15.27 13.34
N ALA A 124 -16.52 15.91 14.03
CA ALA A 124 -17.37 16.96 13.47
C ALA A 124 -16.55 18.16 12.95
N GLY A 125 -15.47 18.53 13.67
CA GLY A 125 -14.55 19.57 13.24
C GLY A 125 -13.80 19.23 11.96
N LEU A 126 -13.33 17.99 11.85
CA LEU A 126 -12.65 17.48 10.65
C LEU A 126 -13.59 17.43 9.45
N PHE A 127 -14.83 16.93 9.62
CA PHE A 127 -15.84 16.95 8.57
C PHE A 127 -16.20 18.40 8.17
N ALA A 128 -16.27 19.33 9.12
CA ALA A 128 -16.52 20.73 8.81
C ALA A 128 -15.41 21.36 7.95
N ARG A 129 -14.13 21.00 8.20
CA ARG A 129 -13.00 21.49 7.40
C ARG A 129 -13.01 20.90 5.99
N ALA A 130 -13.27 19.60 5.85
CA ALA A 130 -13.39 18.97 4.53
C ALA A 130 -14.60 19.52 3.74
N ALA A 131 -15.73 19.74 4.41
CA ALA A 131 -16.93 20.35 3.84
C ALA A 131 -16.69 21.78 3.33
N ALA A 132 -15.90 22.58 4.08
CA ALA A 132 -15.53 23.95 3.67
C ALA A 132 -14.71 23.97 2.37
N GLN A 133 -14.05 22.86 2.03
CA GLN A 133 -13.30 22.67 0.78
C GLN A 133 -14.14 21.97 -0.32
N GLY A 134 -15.45 21.82 -0.12
CA GLY A 134 -16.37 21.26 -1.11
C GLY A 134 -16.57 19.74 -1.04
N HIS A 135 -16.12 19.06 0.04
CA HIS A 135 -16.38 17.63 0.19
C HIS A 135 -17.82 17.38 0.63
N GLU A 136 -18.64 16.94 -0.30
CA GLU A 136 -20.10 16.87 -0.13
C GLU A 136 -20.53 15.89 0.99
N GLU A 137 -19.93 14.69 1.04
CA GLU A 137 -20.22 13.70 2.08
C GLU A 137 -19.89 14.25 3.49
N SER A 138 -18.77 14.98 3.62
CA SER A 138 -18.41 15.64 4.88
C SER A 138 -19.42 16.73 5.26
N ALA A 139 -19.98 17.44 4.29
CA ALA A 139 -21.02 18.45 4.56
C ALA A 139 -22.30 17.81 5.10
N GLN A 140 -22.70 16.66 4.55
CA GLN A 140 -23.85 15.91 5.03
C GLN A 140 -23.61 15.37 6.45
N LEU A 141 -22.44 14.78 6.72
CA LEU A 141 -22.08 14.28 8.05
C LEU A 141 -22.01 15.40 9.08
N ARG A 142 -21.37 16.51 8.76
CA ARG A 142 -21.34 17.70 9.63
C ARG A 142 -22.75 18.17 9.98
N ASN A 143 -23.63 18.32 8.98
CA ASN A 143 -25.00 18.75 9.20
C ASN A 143 -25.76 17.78 10.12
N TYR A 144 -25.68 16.48 9.83
CA TYR A 144 -26.27 15.44 10.68
C TYR A 144 -25.77 15.53 12.13
N MET A 145 -24.46 15.63 12.34
CA MET A 145 -23.88 15.72 13.68
C MET A 145 -24.34 16.96 14.41
N GLN A 146 -24.47 18.11 13.73
CA GLN A 146 -24.90 19.37 14.36
C GLN A 146 -26.41 19.40 14.64
N THR A 147 -27.23 18.98 13.67
CA THR A 147 -28.69 19.16 13.76
C THR A 147 -29.34 18.03 14.57
N GLU A 148 -29.01 16.78 14.25
CA GLU A 148 -29.63 15.62 14.88
C GLU A 148 -28.95 15.23 16.19
N LEU A 149 -27.64 15.17 16.21
CA LEU A 149 -26.88 14.73 17.39
C LEU A 149 -26.52 15.87 18.35
N LYS A 150 -26.77 17.14 17.96
CA LYS A 150 -26.44 18.35 18.75
C LYS A 150 -24.96 18.42 19.17
N ILE A 151 -24.06 17.85 18.38
CA ILE A 151 -22.63 17.81 18.66
C ILE A 151 -22.02 19.19 18.37
N ARG A 152 -21.19 19.67 19.29
CA ARG A 152 -20.41 20.89 19.10
C ARG A 152 -19.26 20.62 18.15
N ILE A 153 -19.01 21.55 17.22
CA ILE A 153 -17.84 21.43 16.34
C ILE A 153 -16.62 21.92 17.08
N ASN A 154 -15.63 21.04 17.25
CA ASN A 154 -14.30 21.43 17.67
C ASN A 154 -13.45 21.75 16.43
N PRO A 155 -13.10 23.01 16.17
CA PRO A 155 -12.36 23.38 14.96
C PRO A 155 -10.88 22.98 15.03
N LYS A 156 -10.38 22.55 16.18
CA LYS A 156 -8.97 22.19 16.37
C LYS A 156 -8.77 20.73 15.97
N VAL A 157 -7.85 20.50 15.03
CA VAL A 157 -7.30 19.16 14.82
C VAL A 157 -6.28 18.94 15.93
N PRO A 158 -6.40 17.85 16.70
CA PRO A 158 -5.40 17.53 17.72
C PRO A 158 -4.02 17.32 17.09
N PRO A 159 -2.95 17.48 17.88
CA PRO A 159 -1.61 17.17 17.41
C PRO A 159 -1.53 15.69 16.98
N CYS A 160 -0.75 15.42 15.93
CA CYS A 160 -0.54 14.06 15.48
C CYS A 160 0.42 13.35 16.42
N GLU A 161 -0.08 12.35 17.12
CA GLU A 161 0.76 11.51 17.96
C GLU A 161 1.52 10.53 17.06
N GLU A 162 2.85 10.65 17.04
CA GLU A 162 3.70 9.69 16.36
C GLU A 162 3.57 8.34 17.07
N PRO A 163 3.27 7.24 16.35
CA PRO A 163 3.19 5.93 16.97
C PRO A 163 4.53 5.63 17.62
N GLU A 164 4.50 5.33 18.90
CA GLU A 164 5.68 5.08 19.70
C GLU A 164 6.68 4.17 18.96
N ALA A 165 7.89 4.68 18.80
CA ALA A 165 9.00 3.86 18.32
C ALA A 165 9.15 2.66 19.26
N PRO A 166 9.57 1.47 18.76
CA PRO A 166 9.80 0.32 19.62
C PRO A 166 10.64 0.72 20.83
N LEU A 167 10.28 0.23 22.02
CA LEU A 167 10.91 0.55 23.32
C LEU A 167 12.45 0.69 23.26
N ALA A 168 13.12 -0.06 22.37
CA ALA A 168 14.56 0.02 22.12
C ALA A 168 15.04 1.39 21.60
N LEU A 169 14.20 2.11 20.84
CA LEU A 169 14.52 3.46 20.34
C LEU A 169 14.16 4.55 21.36
N GLN A 170 13.18 4.31 22.24
CA GLN A 170 12.82 5.22 23.33
C GLN A 170 13.92 5.27 24.39
N MET A 171 14.48 4.11 24.75
CA MET A 171 15.61 4.03 25.69
C MET A 171 16.88 4.76 25.19
N SER A 172 17.03 4.90 23.85
CA SER A 172 18.15 5.66 23.26
C SER A 172 17.93 7.19 23.31
N ARG A 173 16.68 7.65 23.44
CA ARG A 173 16.34 9.07 23.56
C ARG A 173 16.42 9.58 25.01
N GLU A 174 16.25 8.69 25.98
CA GLU A 174 16.23 9.03 27.41
C GLU A 174 17.60 8.93 28.09
N LEU A 175 18.65 8.52 27.38
CA LEU A 175 20.01 8.60 27.92
C LEU A 175 20.41 10.09 28.02
N PRO A 176 20.53 10.66 29.23
CA PRO A 176 20.97 12.03 29.38
C PRO A 176 22.38 12.15 28.75
N ALA A 177 22.57 13.21 27.97
CA ALA A 177 23.84 13.55 27.32
C ALA A 177 24.91 13.90 28.38
N GLY A 178 25.29 12.93 29.20
CA GLY A 178 26.22 13.13 30.32
C GLY A 178 26.86 11.87 30.88
N ALA A 179 26.52 10.68 30.38
CA ALA A 179 27.01 9.43 30.98
C ALA A 179 28.36 8.91 30.41
N ASN A 180 29.14 9.72 29.71
CA ASN A 180 30.44 9.33 29.16
C ASN A 180 31.64 9.93 29.91
N SER A 181 31.53 10.14 31.22
CA SER A 181 32.73 10.36 32.05
C SER A 181 33.00 9.18 32.97
N LEU A 182 33.67 8.17 32.44
CA LEU A 182 34.37 7.18 33.27
C LEU A 182 35.49 7.91 34.01
N PRO A 183 35.56 7.83 35.35
CA PRO A 183 36.69 8.38 36.07
C PRO A 183 37.94 7.60 35.72
N ALA A 184 38.96 8.32 35.25
CA ALA A 184 40.31 7.77 35.06
C ALA A 184 40.78 7.20 36.39
N GLN A 185 41.00 5.89 36.43
CA GLN A 185 41.67 5.25 37.54
C GLN A 185 43.16 5.65 37.49
N THR A 186 43.54 6.56 38.39
CA THR A 186 44.95 6.84 38.71
C THR A 186 45.52 5.66 39.49
N ARG A 187 46.58 5.11 38.94
CA ARG A 187 47.55 4.27 39.66
C ARG A 187 48.50 5.16 40.41
#